data_d8c6940fb46360a87774167cd72652ac
#
_entry.id   d8c6940fb46360a87774167cd72652ac
#
_cell.length_a   1.000
_cell.length_b   1.000
_cell.length_c   1.000
_cell.angle_alpha   90.00
_cell.angle_beta   90.00
_cell.angle_gamma   90.00
#
_symmetry.space_group_name_H-M   'P 1'
#
loop_
_entity.id
_entity.type
_entity.pdbx_description
1 polymer ?
#
loop_
_entity_poly.entity_id
_entity_poly.type
_entity_poly.pdbx_seq_one_letter_code
_entity_poly.pdbx_strand_id
1 'polypeptide(L)'
;MSSQLMENPVPDSNNPLSYNFFYWGPLLFKIKLQPQDLKAYTKLCSKKSSSINDSLAGVIKHQHYVSPHNFYKITEPYLKSFRHAHQHWYGKPLLKTIIIVSAWVNFMKAGEFNPPHTHENCDFSSVLFVKVPEKLKEESKKFCGTETGPGSISFTYGAAQPYSIFSKSFFPEA
;
A
#
# COMPACT_ATOMS: atom_id res chain seq x y z
N MET A 1 11.36 -21.21 -13.97
CA MET A 1 11.71 -21.28 -12.53
C MET A 1 10.50 -20.79 -11.76
N SER A 2 9.79 -21.68 -11.07
CA SER A 2 8.62 -21.31 -10.27
C SER A 2 9.11 -20.50 -9.08
N SER A 3 8.65 -19.25 -8.96
CA SER A 3 8.82 -18.46 -7.75
C SER A 3 8.08 -19.18 -6.62
N GLN A 4 8.81 -19.85 -5.75
CA GLN A 4 8.23 -20.35 -4.52
C GLN A 4 7.72 -19.14 -3.74
N LEU A 5 6.41 -18.98 -3.73
CA LEU A 5 5.71 -18.16 -2.76
C LEU A 5 5.98 -18.79 -1.40
N MET A 6 6.95 -18.27 -0.67
CA MET A 6 7.07 -18.61 0.74
C MET A 6 5.97 -17.87 1.49
N GLU A 7 4.79 -18.44 1.54
CA GLU A 7 3.78 -18.10 2.52
C GLU A 7 4.23 -18.67 3.87
N ASN A 8 5.07 -17.95 4.56
CA ASN A 8 5.32 -18.24 5.95
C ASN A 8 4.73 -17.09 6.77
N PRO A 9 3.56 -17.26 7.37
CA PRO A 9 3.16 -16.36 8.44
C PRO A 9 4.20 -16.47 9.55
N VAL A 10 4.86 -15.38 9.88
CA VAL A 10 5.71 -15.32 11.07
C VAL A 10 4.79 -15.04 12.25
N PRO A 11 4.48 -16.03 13.09
CA PRO A 11 3.67 -15.79 14.28
C PRO A 11 4.52 -15.03 15.28
N ASP A 12 4.23 -13.75 15.48
CA ASP A 12 4.68 -13.02 16.65
C ASP A 12 3.59 -13.13 17.72
N SER A 13 3.89 -13.84 18.79
CA SER A 13 2.97 -13.99 19.92
C SER A 13 2.57 -12.66 20.57
N ASN A 14 3.34 -11.60 20.34
CA ASN A 14 3.11 -10.26 20.85
C ASN A 14 2.41 -9.34 19.84
N ASN A 15 2.16 -9.81 18.62
CA ASN A 15 1.52 -9.02 17.57
C ASN A 15 0.27 -9.72 17.04
N PRO A 16 -0.94 -9.30 17.46
CA PRO A 16 -2.19 -9.92 17.05
C PRO A 16 -2.57 -9.63 15.58
N LEU A 17 -1.75 -8.85 14.85
CA LEU A 17 -2.04 -8.47 13.47
C LEU A 17 -1.53 -9.56 12.51
N SER A 18 -2.39 -9.98 11.59
CA SER A 18 -2.05 -10.93 10.53
C SER A 18 -1.44 -10.18 9.34
N TYR A 19 -0.30 -10.63 8.85
CA TYR A 19 0.36 -10.07 7.68
C TYR A 19 1.00 -11.15 6.80
N ASN A 20 1.16 -10.82 5.52
CA ASN A 20 1.93 -11.61 4.57
C ASN A 20 3.02 -10.74 3.94
N PHE A 21 4.15 -11.33 3.62
CA PHE A 21 5.19 -10.70 2.81
C PHE A 21 5.57 -11.60 1.64
N PHE A 22 6.08 -11.00 0.57
CA PHE A 22 6.42 -11.72 -0.65
C PHE A 22 7.88 -11.44 -1.00
N TYR A 23 8.65 -12.48 -1.24
CA TYR A 23 10.02 -12.34 -1.74
C TYR A 23 10.00 -11.94 -3.22
N TRP A 24 10.50 -10.72 -3.48
CA TRP A 24 10.48 -10.18 -4.82
C TRP A 24 11.49 -9.02 -4.99
N GLY A 25 12.71 -9.16 -4.54
CA GLY A 25 13.70 -8.08 -4.51
C GLY A 25 13.52 -7.21 -3.25
N PRO A 26 13.07 -5.96 -3.33
CA PRO A 26 12.75 -5.19 -2.13
C PRO A 26 11.57 -5.82 -1.37
N LEU A 27 11.57 -5.66 -0.05
CA LEU A 27 10.47 -6.13 0.78
C LEU A 27 9.16 -5.45 0.38
N LEU A 28 8.18 -6.25 0.00
CA LEU A 28 6.81 -5.82 -0.17
C LEU A 28 5.95 -6.43 0.96
N PHE A 29 5.48 -5.57 1.85
CA PHE A 29 4.72 -5.95 3.04
C PHE A 29 3.24 -5.65 2.87
N LYS A 30 2.38 -6.66 2.96
CA LYS A 30 0.92 -6.54 2.92
C LYS A 30 0.35 -6.93 4.28
N ILE A 31 -0.50 -6.10 4.84
CA ILE A 31 -1.17 -6.35 6.12
C ILE A 31 -2.66 -6.02 6.01
N LYS A 32 -3.50 -6.84 6.61
CA LYS A 32 -4.94 -6.59 6.70
C LYS A 32 -5.24 -5.66 7.88
N LEU A 33 -6.03 -4.62 7.61
CA LEU A 33 -6.45 -3.69 8.66
C LEU A 33 -7.51 -4.32 9.56
N GLN A 34 -7.47 -3.96 10.84
CA GLN A 34 -8.53 -4.30 11.77
C GLN A 34 -9.79 -3.45 11.47
N PRO A 35 -11.00 -4.00 11.60
CA PRO A 35 -12.24 -3.29 11.25
C PRO A 35 -12.42 -1.96 11.98
N GLN A 36 -12.00 -1.86 13.24
CA GLN A 36 -12.06 -0.61 14.01
C GLN A 36 -11.12 0.45 13.45
N ASP A 37 -9.92 0.05 13.00
CA ASP A 37 -8.93 0.96 12.43
C ASP A 37 -9.35 1.43 11.03
N LEU A 38 -9.96 0.55 10.24
CA LEU A 38 -10.56 0.92 8.95
C LEU A 38 -11.64 2.01 9.12
N LYS A 39 -12.49 1.89 10.16
CA LYS A 39 -13.45 2.94 10.51
C LYS A 39 -12.77 4.25 10.90
N ALA A 40 -11.66 4.17 11.66
CA ALA A 40 -10.89 5.34 12.06
C ALA A 40 -10.24 6.03 10.86
N TYR A 41 -9.66 5.28 9.92
CA TYR A 41 -9.14 5.83 8.67
C TYR A 41 -10.23 6.46 7.81
N THR A 42 -11.39 5.81 7.69
CA THR A 42 -12.54 6.37 6.96
C THR A 42 -12.96 7.73 7.52
N LYS A 43 -12.93 7.88 8.85
CA LYS A 43 -13.24 9.16 9.52
C LYS A 43 -12.14 10.20 9.30
N LEU A 44 -10.88 9.78 9.27
CA LEU A 44 -9.74 10.66 9.04
C LEU A 44 -9.69 11.18 7.61
N CYS A 45 -10.03 10.34 6.62
CA CYS A 45 -10.06 10.69 5.20
C CYS A 45 -11.26 11.58 4.88
N SER A 46 -11.01 12.82 4.50
CA SER A 46 -12.07 13.82 4.24
C SER A 46 -11.74 14.69 3.04
N LYS A 47 -12.75 14.98 2.23
CA LYS A 47 -12.67 15.99 1.14
C LYS A 47 -12.70 17.44 1.65
N LYS A 48 -12.87 17.64 2.95
CA LYS A 48 -12.89 18.97 3.57
C LYS A 48 -11.48 19.52 3.84
N SER A 49 -10.46 18.67 3.80
CA SER A 49 -9.07 19.11 3.95
C SER A 49 -8.55 19.76 2.66
N SER A 50 -7.42 20.43 2.73
CA SER A 50 -6.82 21.11 1.59
C SER A 50 -6.51 20.15 0.45
N SER A 51 -6.72 20.59 -0.79
CA SER A 51 -6.27 19.86 -1.98
C SER A 51 -4.76 19.92 -2.08
N ILE A 52 -4.16 18.84 -2.58
CA ILE A 52 -2.71 18.72 -2.84
C ILE A 52 -2.44 18.19 -4.24
N ASN A 53 -3.39 18.32 -5.15
CA ASN A 53 -3.29 17.79 -6.53
C ASN A 53 -2.01 18.22 -7.24
N ASP A 54 -1.60 19.47 -7.06
CA ASP A 54 -0.43 20.05 -7.75
C ASP A 54 0.92 19.43 -7.30
N SER A 55 0.91 18.66 -6.23
CA SER A 55 2.10 18.02 -5.65
C SER A 55 2.14 16.50 -5.90
N LEU A 56 1.16 15.94 -6.60
CA LEU A 56 1.01 14.50 -6.76
C LEU A 56 0.96 14.09 -8.23
N ALA A 57 1.48 12.90 -8.52
CA ALA A 57 1.55 12.35 -9.87
C ALA A 57 0.18 11.85 -10.40
N GLY A 58 -0.82 11.69 -9.54
CA GLY A 58 -2.10 11.11 -9.89
C GLY A 58 -2.93 11.97 -10.87
N VAL A 59 -3.49 11.36 -11.89
CA VAL A 59 -4.54 11.96 -12.73
C VAL A 59 -5.87 11.81 -12.00
N ILE A 60 -5.99 12.49 -10.85
CA ILE A 60 -7.08 12.35 -9.89
C ILE A 60 -7.54 13.74 -9.46
N LYS A 61 -8.83 14.01 -9.57
CA LYS A 61 -9.40 15.35 -9.27
C LYS A 61 -9.49 15.66 -7.77
N HIS A 62 -9.58 14.63 -6.94
CA HIS A 62 -9.81 14.81 -5.51
C HIS A 62 -8.74 14.09 -4.70
N GLN A 63 -7.64 14.80 -4.46
CA GLN A 63 -6.54 14.39 -3.62
C GLN A 63 -6.41 15.40 -2.47
N HIS A 64 -6.50 14.93 -1.24
CA HIS A 64 -6.60 15.81 -0.07
C HIS A 64 -5.58 15.43 0.99
N TYR A 65 -5.05 16.45 1.64
CA TYR A 65 -4.11 16.30 2.75
C TYR A 65 -4.73 15.53 3.91
N VAL A 66 -3.93 14.67 4.50
CA VAL A 66 -4.22 13.97 5.75
C VAL A 66 -3.14 14.33 6.76
N SER A 67 -3.53 14.70 7.98
CA SER A 67 -2.56 15.00 9.03
C SER A 67 -1.66 13.81 9.32
N PRO A 68 -0.32 13.90 9.11
CA PRO A 68 0.62 12.82 9.40
C PRO A 68 0.55 12.38 10.87
N HIS A 69 0.37 13.31 11.79
CA HIS A 69 0.24 13.02 13.21
C HIS A 69 -0.99 12.17 13.53
N ASN A 70 -2.15 12.51 12.97
CA ASN A 70 -3.38 11.76 13.18
C ASN A 70 -3.34 10.40 12.46
N PHE A 71 -2.71 10.36 11.30
CA PHE A 71 -2.47 9.11 10.56
C PHE A 71 -1.57 8.17 11.35
N TYR A 72 -0.46 8.68 11.91
CA TYR A 72 0.47 7.91 12.72
C TYR A 72 -0.21 7.22 13.90
N LYS A 73 -1.09 7.92 14.63
CA LYS A 73 -1.80 7.35 15.78
C LYS A 73 -2.56 6.05 15.47
N ILE A 74 -3.13 5.96 14.28
CA ILE A 74 -3.85 4.76 13.83
C ILE A 74 -2.87 3.74 13.27
N THR A 75 -1.80 4.21 12.61
CA THR A 75 -0.86 3.36 11.85
C THR A 75 0.19 2.72 12.75
N GLU A 76 0.44 3.24 13.94
CA GLU A 76 1.53 2.79 14.83
C GLU A 76 1.60 1.26 15.03
N PRO A 77 0.52 0.52 15.31
CA PRO A 77 0.61 -0.93 15.48
C PRO A 77 1.04 -1.65 14.20
N TYR A 78 0.64 -1.14 13.04
CA TYR A 78 1.02 -1.67 11.72
C TYR A 78 2.49 -1.38 11.40
N LEU A 79 3.02 -0.22 11.82
CA LEU A 79 4.43 0.12 11.70
C LEU A 79 5.30 -0.78 12.60
N LYS A 80 4.82 -1.17 13.78
CA LYS A 80 5.50 -2.17 14.62
C LYS A 80 5.60 -3.51 13.90
N SER A 81 4.52 -3.97 13.29
CA SER A 81 4.51 -5.20 12.49
C SER A 81 5.44 -5.12 11.28
N PHE A 82 5.44 -3.99 10.58
CA PHE A 82 6.36 -3.74 9.47
C PHE A 82 7.83 -3.79 9.92
N ARG A 83 8.18 -3.17 11.04
CA ARG A 83 9.54 -3.21 11.59
C ARG A 83 10.00 -4.62 11.90
N HIS A 84 9.12 -5.43 12.48
CA HIS A 84 9.40 -6.84 12.75
C HIS A 84 9.63 -7.62 11.45
N ALA A 85 8.76 -7.47 10.47
CA ALA A 85 8.90 -8.10 9.16
C ALA A 85 10.19 -7.67 8.45
N HIS A 86 10.54 -6.39 8.50
CA HIS A 86 11.76 -5.85 7.93
C HIS A 86 13.01 -6.45 8.59
N GLN A 87 13.03 -6.51 9.92
CA GLN A 87 14.14 -7.13 10.67
C GLN A 87 14.28 -8.61 10.32
N HIS A 88 13.17 -9.34 10.24
CA HIS A 88 13.17 -10.74 9.85
C HIS A 88 13.71 -10.93 8.43
N TRP A 89 13.28 -10.08 7.51
CA TRP A 89 13.65 -10.15 6.10
C TRP A 89 15.11 -9.83 5.82
N TYR A 90 15.60 -8.74 6.39
CA TYR A 90 16.97 -8.26 6.15
C TYR A 90 17.99 -8.71 7.19
N GLY A 91 17.58 -9.42 8.24
CA GLY A 91 18.44 -9.83 9.35
C GLY A 91 19.01 -8.66 10.18
N LYS A 92 18.46 -7.44 9.98
CA LYS A 92 18.94 -6.21 10.64
C LYS A 92 17.74 -5.41 11.15
N PRO A 93 17.83 -4.84 12.37
CA PRO A 93 16.78 -4.00 12.88
C PRO A 93 16.66 -2.74 12.02
N LEU A 94 15.41 -2.37 11.72
CA LEU A 94 15.12 -1.09 11.12
C LEU A 94 15.43 0.05 12.12
N LEU A 95 15.59 1.25 11.60
CA LEU A 95 15.83 2.46 12.37
C LEU A 95 14.93 2.55 13.63
N LYS A 96 15.44 3.18 14.68
CA LYS A 96 14.73 3.29 15.97
C LYS A 96 13.40 4.03 15.85
N THR A 97 13.31 5.00 14.94
CA THR A 97 12.13 5.86 14.77
C THR A 97 11.64 5.82 13.33
N ILE A 98 10.33 5.64 13.16
CA ILE A 98 9.63 5.85 11.88
C ILE A 98 8.80 7.11 12.02
N ILE A 99 8.95 8.04 11.10
CA ILE A 99 8.16 9.27 11.01
C ILE A 99 7.31 9.23 9.75
N ILE A 100 6.10 9.73 9.83
CA ILE A 100 5.25 9.95 8.64
C ILE A 100 5.58 11.32 8.09
N VAL A 101 6.27 11.34 6.96
CA VAL A 101 6.67 12.60 6.29
C VAL A 101 5.47 13.27 5.65
N SER A 102 4.63 12.49 4.98
CA SER A 102 3.44 12.98 4.28
C SER A 102 2.35 11.94 4.26
N ALA A 103 1.10 12.37 4.25
CA ALA A 103 -0.05 11.50 4.04
C ALA A 103 -1.16 12.25 3.28
N TRP A 104 -1.84 11.54 2.39
CA TRP A 104 -2.97 12.06 1.63
C TRP A 104 -3.99 10.98 1.32
N VAL A 105 -5.18 11.39 0.89
CA VAL A 105 -6.24 10.50 0.45
C VAL A 105 -6.64 10.81 -0.98
N ASN A 106 -6.82 9.76 -1.77
CA ASN A 106 -7.30 9.81 -3.15
C ASN A 106 -8.74 9.33 -3.20
N PHE A 107 -9.64 10.18 -3.72
CA PHE A 107 -11.03 9.81 -4.03
C PHE A 107 -11.16 9.60 -5.53
N MET A 108 -10.77 8.43 -5.98
CA MET A 108 -10.71 8.09 -7.41
C MET A 108 -12.08 7.81 -7.99
N LYS A 109 -12.30 8.29 -9.20
CA LYS A 109 -13.45 7.98 -10.03
C LYS A 109 -13.05 7.11 -11.23
N ALA A 110 -14.04 6.62 -11.97
CA ALA A 110 -13.78 5.93 -13.23
C ALA A 110 -12.95 6.81 -14.19
N GLY A 111 -11.94 6.22 -14.81
CA GLY A 111 -10.98 6.90 -15.69
C GLY A 111 -9.86 7.65 -14.99
N GLU A 112 -9.86 7.75 -13.66
CA GLU A 112 -8.78 8.34 -12.89
C GLU A 112 -7.77 7.26 -12.48
N PHE A 113 -6.49 7.61 -12.44
CA PHE A 113 -5.40 6.67 -12.13
C PHE A 113 -4.16 7.38 -11.60
N ASN A 114 -3.30 6.63 -10.94
CA ASN A 114 -1.94 7.02 -10.68
C ASN A 114 -1.02 6.40 -11.76
N PRO A 115 -0.28 7.20 -12.53
CA PRO A 115 0.73 6.66 -13.43
C PRO A 115 1.85 5.99 -12.63
N PRO A 116 2.68 5.13 -13.26
CA PRO A 116 3.90 4.66 -12.63
C PRO A 116 4.77 5.83 -12.17
N HIS A 117 5.12 5.85 -10.89
CA HIS A 117 5.92 6.93 -10.30
C HIS A 117 6.72 6.40 -9.10
N THR A 118 7.70 7.18 -8.69
CA THR A 118 8.50 6.96 -7.48
C THR A 118 8.18 8.01 -6.44
N HIS A 119 8.44 7.69 -5.18
CA HIS A 119 8.35 8.65 -4.09
C HIS A 119 9.74 9.11 -3.71
N GLU A 120 9.92 10.42 -3.66
CA GLU A 120 11.17 11.07 -3.25
C GLU A 120 11.11 11.47 -1.77
N ASN A 121 12.28 11.65 -1.16
CA ASN A 121 12.43 12.12 0.21
C ASN A 121 11.77 11.22 1.28
N CYS A 122 11.64 9.92 1.00
CA CYS A 122 11.18 8.93 1.96
C CYS A 122 11.87 7.57 1.74
N ASP A 123 12.11 6.83 2.83
CA ASP A 123 12.69 5.49 2.76
C ASP A 123 11.64 4.44 2.40
N PHE A 124 10.39 4.70 2.74
CA PHE A 124 9.26 3.80 2.52
C PHE A 124 8.02 4.56 2.09
N SER A 125 7.25 3.94 1.21
CA SER A 125 5.91 4.40 0.86
C SER A 125 4.90 3.28 1.10
N SER A 126 3.65 3.64 1.35
CA SER A 126 2.58 2.68 1.55
C SER A 126 1.29 3.16 0.89
N VAL A 127 0.48 2.20 0.46
CA VAL A 127 -0.88 2.44 -0.02
C VAL A 127 -1.86 1.72 0.88
N LEU A 128 -2.91 2.41 1.26
CA LEU A 128 -3.95 1.91 2.13
C LEU A 128 -5.30 2.05 1.43
N PHE A 129 -5.97 0.92 1.21
CA PHE A 129 -7.29 0.89 0.62
C PHE A 129 -8.35 1.01 1.72
N VAL A 130 -8.97 2.19 1.83
CA VAL A 130 -9.98 2.49 2.84
C VAL A 130 -11.36 2.02 2.40
N LYS A 131 -11.64 2.13 1.10
CA LYS A 131 -12.91 1.72 0.51
C LYS A 131 -12.71 1.30 -0.95
N VAL A 132 -13.18 0.11 -1.28
CA VAL A 132 -13.22 -0.41 -2.65
C VAL A 132 -14.67 -0.68 -3.01
N PRO A 133 -15.24 -0.04 -4.05
CA PRO A 133 -16.62 -0.30 -4.48
C PRO A 133 -16.81 -1.75 -4.92
N GLU A 134 -17.94 -2.36 -4.56
CA GLU A 134 -18.23 -3.75 -4.94
C GLU A 134 -18.26 -3.92 -6.47
N LYS A 135 -18.83 -2.95 -7.18
CA LYS A 135 -18.84 -2.94 -8.65
C LYS A 135 -17.44 -3.06 -9.25
N LEU A 136 -16.43 -2.39 -8.65
CA LEU A 136 -15.04 -2.48 -9.11
C LEU A 136 -14.47 -3.88 -8.90
N LYS A 137 -14.82 -4.54 -7.79
CA LYS A 137 -14.42 -5.93 -7.52
C LYS A 137 -15.04 -6.90 -8.55
N GLU A 138 -16.30 -6.67 -8.90
CA GLU A 138 -16.99 -7.46 -9.93
C GLU A 138 -16.37 -7.27 -11.33
N GLU A 139 -16.04 -6.04 -11.69
CA GLU A 139 -15.37 -5.71 -12.95
C GLU A 139 -13.99 -6.34 -13.01
N SER A 140 -13.22 -6.27 -11.93
CA SER A 140 -11.90 -6.90 -11.85
C SER A 140 -11.94 -8.42 -12.00
N LYS A 141 -12.95 -9.08 -11.42
CA LYS A 141 -13.13 -10.53 -11.57
C LYS A 141 -13.47 -10.96 -13.01
N LYS A 142 -14.11 -10.09 -13.79
CA LYS A 142 -14.47 -10.32 -15.19
C LYS A 142 -13.37 -9.95 -16.17
N PHE A 143 -12.32 -9.33 -15.70
CA PHE A 143 -11.22 -8.91 -16.54
C PHE A 143 -10.49 -10.11 -17.14
N CYS A 144 -10.38 -10.12 -18.46
CA CYS A 144 -9.72 -11.16 -19.24
C CYS A 144 -8.37 -10.65 -19.74
N GLY A 145 -7.31 -10.93 -19.00
CA GLY A 145 -5.96 -10.50 -19.32
C GLY A 145 -4.92 -11.22 -18.48
N THR A 146 -3.66 -10.98 -18.77
CA THR A 146 -2.53 -11.55 -18.03
C THR A 146 -2.22 -10.77 -16.73
N GLU A 147 -2.77 -9.57 -16.61
CA GLU A 147 -2.61 -8.69 -15.45
C GLU A 147 -3.88 -8.69 -14.58
N THR A 148 -3.77 -8.10 -13.40
CA THR A 148 -4.94 -7.85 -12.55
C THR A 148 -5.84 -6.78 -13.16
N GLY A 149 -7.14 -6.92 -12.99
CA GLY A 149 -8.13 -6.03 -13.56
C GLY A 149 -8.12 -4.59 -13.03
N PRO A 150 -9.06 -3.77 -13.46
CA PRO A 150 -9.16 -2.35 -13.06
C PRO A 150 -9.22 -2.20 -11.54
N GLY A 151 -8.62 -1.13 -11.02
CA GLY A 151 -8.54 -0.84 -9.59
C GLY A 151 -7.39 -1.53 -8.86
N SER A 152 -6.55 -2.30 -9.56
CA SER A 152 -5.36 -2.92 -8.99
C SER A 152 -4.24 -1.89 -8.76
N ILE A 153 -3.29 -2.27 -7.90
CA ILE A 153 -2.02 -1.59 -7.73
C ILE A 153 -0.89 -2.48 -8.25
N SER A 154 0.04 -1.88 -8.99
CA SER A 154 1.21 -2.57 -9.52
C SER A 154 2.48 -1.98 -8.93
N PHE A 155 3.42 -2.85 -8.59
CA PHE A 155 4.76 -2.50 -8.15
C PHE A 155 5.75 -3.00 -9.19
N THR A 156 6.67 -2.14 -9.60
CA THR A 156 7.71 -2.46 -10.58
C THR A 156 9.07 -2.23 -9.96
N TYR A 157 9.97 -3.17 -10.13
CA TYR A 157 11.34 -3.09 -9.64
C TYR A 157 12.32 -3.55 -10.72
N GLY A 158 13.44 -2.84 -10.84
CA GLY A 158 14.51 -3.13 -11.78
C GLY A 158 14.67 -2.07 -12.87
N ALA A 159 15.77 -2.15 -13.60
CA ALA A 159 15.96 -1.31 -14.78
C ALA A 159 14.97 -1.70 -15.88
N ALA A 160 14.49 -0.71 -16.62
CA ALA A 160 13.59 -0.91 -17.76
C ALA A 160 14.31 -1.59 -18.93
N GLN A 161 14.76 -2.83 -18.71
CA GLN A 161 15.22 -3.70 -19.79
C GLN A 161 14.09 -4.63 -20.20
N PRO A 162 13.86 -4.85 -21.49
CA PRO A 162 12.68 -5.58 -21.98
C PRO A 162 12.53 -7.00 -21.45
N TYR A 163 13.54 -7.55 -20.81
CA TYR A 163 13.54 -8.92 -20.29
C TYR A 163 13.73 -9.06 -18.78
N SER A 164 13.76 -7.95 -18.04
CA SER A 164 14.04 -7.94 -16.59
C SER A 164 13.10 -7.08 -15.76
N ILE A 165 11.92 -6.75 -16.29
CA ILE A 165 10.92 -6.02 -15.53
C ILE A 165 10.23 -6.99 -14.58
N PHE A 166 10.52 -6.85 -13.30
CA PHE A 166 9.76 -7.51 -12.26
C PHE A 166 8.58 -6.62 -11.91
N SER A 167 7.38 -7.09 -12.17
CA SER A 167 6.16 -6.42 -11.76
C SER A 167 5.30 -7.34 -10.89
N LYS A 168 4.65 -6.79 -9.90
CA LYS A 168 3.68 -7.46 -9.08
C LYS A 168 2.46 -6.56 -8.94
N SER A 169 1.31 -7.10 -9.30
CA SER A 169 0.05 -6.41 -9.22
C SER A 169 -0.86 -7.07 -8.20
N PHE A 170 -1.60 -6.26 -7.46
CA PHE A 170 -2.56 -6.73 -6.46
C PHE A 170 -3.88 -6.03 -6.67
N PHE A 171 -4.95 -6.79 -6.54
CA PHE A 171 -6.27 -6.22 -6.35
C PHE A 171 -6.52 -6.01 -4.84
N PRO A 172 -7.01 -4.84 -4.42
CA PRO A 172 -7.25 -4.56 -3.00
C PRO A 172 -8.40 -5.43 -2.47
N GLU A 173 -8.10 -6.16 -1.41
CA GLU A 173 -9.08 -6.87 -0.60
C GLU A 173 -9.48 -5.96 0.56
N ALA A 174 -10.64 -5.36 0.50
CA ALA A 174 -11.20 -4.54 1.58
C ALA A 174 -12.32 -5.28 2.30
#